data_286c27b58acb0099d5be0886cb75ce22
#
_entry.id   286c27b58acb0099d5be0886cb75ce22
#
_cell.length_a   1.000
_cell.length_b   1.000
_cell.length_c   1.000
_cell.angle_alpha   90.00
_cell.angle_beta   90.00
_cell.angle_gamma   90.00
#
_symmetry.space_group_name_H-M   'P 1'
#
loop_
_entity.id
_entity.type
_entity.pdbx_description
1 polymer ?
#
loop_
_entity_poly.entity_id
_entity_poly.type
_entity_poly.pdbx_seq_one_letter_code
_entity_poly.pdbx_strand_id
1 'polypeptide(L)'
;MPLCSVLGGPFMAWDAGRLTGPDGEDWRVPVSELEARRGRLAAALAEAGLESALIDDPVELYWLTGGRQSGMMLVGADGSDVSNVHWVRKSLDRAHFESGGDDSPDPVVAQPRMSRLVDALRAVGATRAPAMLAGKVPHDRWEFFAGHLDSLGATADCTHLMFGLRETKSAWELEMHRESGRINHAMFEAVRDVGGVGRTELEMAAAADEVSRAAGFGGRIRMRRWPMDCDRVVIAAGRSGAIPSYFDSAIGGTGASPISSLGAGHSKVVAGEPVIVDMVHLHRGYVSDCTRMFCAGELDFESMTRLEDMAEIRDSVVASLGRGDYCSEAWRIGSGKAAEMGYADHLMGMPPNQAVFLGHSVGLELDETPVVADRFDRELPVGGTMAIEPKVLYDTGAIGTEDTFARTSDGMECLTMGAKWGLLTEWDA
;
A
#
# COMPACT_ATOMS: atom_id res chain seq x y z
N MET A 1 15.44 6.17 -41.15
CA MET A 1 14.33 7.06 -41.48
C MET A 1 13.60 7.35 -40.17
N PRO A 2 13.33 8.59 -39.79
CA PRO A 2 12.69 8.89 -38.52
C PRO A 2 11.21 8.42 -38.52
N LEU A 3 10.84 7.72 -37.45
CA LEU A 3 9.48 7.17 -37.20
C LEU A 3 8.42 8.24 -36.85
N CYS A 4 8.63 9.49 -37.23
CA CYS A 4 7.89 10.66 -36.73
C CYS A 4 6.73 11.12 -37.60
N SER A 5 6.11 10.28 -38.47
CA SER A 5 5.13 10.79 -39.41
C SER A 5 3.80 10.01 -39.56
N VAL A 6 3.31 9.34 -38.50
CA VAL A 6 2.00 8.64 -38.57
C VAL A 6 1.01 9.10 -37.49
N LEU A 7 1.22 10.21 -36.82
CA LEU A 7 0.25 10.75 -35.85
C LEU A 7 -0.36 12.08 -36.31
N GLY A 8 -1.14 12.04 -37.39
CA GLY A 8 -1.89 13.19 -37.91
C GLY A 8 -3.36 13.15 -37.52
N GLY A 9 -3.69 13.28 -36.22
CA GLY A 9 -5.04 13.62 -35.76
C GLY A 9 -4.92 14.73 -34.71
N PRO A 10 -5.94 15.60 -34.52
CA PRO A 10 -5.86 16.57 -33.45
C PRO A 10 -5.77 15.83 -32.11
N PHE A 11 -4.60 15.86 -31.49
CA PHE A 11 -4.48 15.45 -30.11
C PHE A 11 -5.50 16.27 -29.31
N MET A 12 -6.41 15.59 -28.63
CA MET A 12 -7.14 16.22 -27.54
C MET A 12 -6.09 16.61 -26.53
N ALA A 13 -5.60 17.84 -26.64
CA ALA A 13 -4.63 18.36 -25.70
C ALA A 13 -5.20 18.19 -24.29
N TRP A 14 -4.63 17.26 -23.54
CA TRP A 14 -4.89 17.20 -22.12
C TRP A 14 -4.38 18.51 -21.54
N ASP A 15 -5.32 19.32 -21.07
CA ASP A 15 -4.97 20.52 -20.33
C ASP A 15 -4.33 20.07 -19.03
N ALA A 16 -3.05 20.40 -18.83
CA ALA A 16 -2.30 20.11 -17.61
C ALA A 16 -3.05 20.57 -16.35
N GLY A 17 -3.85 21.64 -16.43
CA GLY A 17 -4.70 22.13 -15.37
C GLY A 17 -5.81 21.16 -14.94
N ARG A 18 -6.06 20.07 -15.65
CA ARG A 18 -7.07 19.06 -15.30
C ARG A 18 -6.54 17.90 -14.47
N LEU A 19 -5.24 17.79 -14.28
CA LEU A 19 -4.59 16.79 -13.42
C LEU A 19 -3.75 17.45 -12.33
N THR A 20 -4.21 18.59 -11.86
CA THR A 20 -3.62 19.28 -10.72
C THR A 20 -4.33 18.90 -9.42
N GLY A 21 -3.64 19.04 -8.30
CA GLY A 21 -4.22 18.98 -6.99
C GLY A 21 -5.09 20.19 -6.67
N PRO A 22 -5.68 20.25 -5.46
CA PRO A 22 -6.60 21.30 -5.06
C PRO A 22 -5.98 22.71 -5.06
N ASP A 23 -4.68 22.81 -4.81
CA ASP A 23 -3.92 24.07 -4.80
C ASP A 23 -3.25 24.39 -6.15
N GLY A 24 -3.56 23.62 -7.21
CA GLY A 24 -3.01 23.80 -8.54
C GLY A 24 -1.64 23.16 -8.77
N GLU A 25 -1.16 22.39 -7.81
CA GLU A 25 0.12 21.67 -7.90
C GLU A 25 0.05 20.51 -8.94
N ASP A 26 1.17 20.21 -9.58
CA ASP A 26 1.26 19.09 -10.53
C ASP A 26 1.25 17.73 -9.79
N TRP A 27 0.24 16.92 -10.08
CA TRP A 27 0.10 15.60 -9.49
C TRP A 27 0.79 14.48 -10.28
N ARG A 28 1.49 14.79 -11.34
CA ARG A 28 2.30 13.79 -12.04
C ARG A 28 3.49 13.35 -11.18
N VAL A 29 3.93 12.12 -11.38
CA VAL A 29 5.21 11.66 -10.83
C VAL A 29 6.34 12.44 -11.52
N PRO A 30 7.31 13.01 -10.80
CA PRO A 30 8.44 13.70 -11.41
C PRO A 30 9.19 12.81 -12.40
N VAL A 31 9.61 13.35 -13.53
CA VAL A 31 10.37 12.62 -14.55
C VAL A 31 11.64 11.99 -13.96
N SER A 32 12.38 12.74 -13.14
CA SER A 32 13.58 12.26 -12.46
C SER A 32 13.33 11.06 -11.54
N GLU A 33 12.13 10.99 -10.92
CA GLU A 33 11.72 9.84 -10.11
C GLU A 33 11.47 8.61 -11.01
N LEU A 34 10.81 8.80 -12.16
CA LEU A 34 10.58 7.72 -13.12
C LEU A 34 11.89 7.18 -13.71
N GLU A 35 12.83 8.07 -14.02
CA GLU A 35 14.18 7.69 -14.49
C GLU A 35 14.93 6.88 -13.43
N ALA A 36 14.94 7.34 -12.18
CA ALA A 36 15.59 6.65 -11.07
C ALA A 36 15.03 5.25 -10.84
N ARG A 37 13.70 5.09 -10.91
CA ARG A 37 13.02 3.79 -10.75
C ARG A 37 13.39 2.82 -11.85
N ARG A 38 13.39 3.26 -13.10
CA ARG A 38 13.79 2.43 -14.24
C ARG A 38 15.27 2.07 -14.18
N GLY A 39 16.14 3.01 -13.79
CA GLY A 39 17.56 2.73 -13.57
C GLY A 39 17.78 1.66 -12.50
N ARG A 40 17.04 1.72 -11.36
CA ARG A 40 17.09 0.67 -10.33
C ARG A 40 16.65 -0.70 -10.88
N LEU A 41 15.58 -0.73 -11.69
CA LEU A 41 15.13 -1.98 -12.31
C LEU A 41 16.17 -2.50 -13.31
N ALA A 42 16.75 -1.64 -14.17
CA ALA A 42 17.77 -2.03 -15.14
C ALA A 42 19.01 -2.64 -14.46
N ALA A 43 19.50 -2.02 -13.37
CA ALA A 43 20.61 -2.53 -12.58
C ALA A 43 20.27 -3.91 -11.96
N ALA A 44 19.09 -4.06 -11.35
CA ALA A 44 18.67 -5.31 -10.73
C ALA A 44 18.47 -6.44 -11.76
N LEU A 45 17.99 -6.14 -12.97
CA LEU A 45 17.92 -7.10 -14.06
C LEU A 45 19.31 -7.59 -14.47
N ALA A 46 20.28 -6.67 -14.59
CA ALA A 46 21.65 -7.03 -14.93
C ALA A 46 22.29 -7.94 -13.88
N GLU A 47 22.11 -7.62 -12.58
CA GLU A 47 22.58 -8.46 -11.47
C GLU A 47 21.95 -9.87 -11.49
N ALA A 48 20.67 -9.95 -11.87
CA ALA A 48 19.96 -11.23 -12.01
C ALA A 48 20.28 -11.99 -13.31
N GLY A 49 21.12 -11.45 -14.22
CA GLY A 49 21.44 -12.04 -15.50
C GLY A 49 20.27 -12.06 -16.50
N LEU A 50 19.27 -11.22 -16.29
CA LEU A 50 18.12 -11.02 -17.15
C LEU A 50 18.41 -9.93 -18.19
N GLU A 51 18.00 -10.12 -19.44
CA GLU A 51 18.22 -9.14 -20.50
C GLU A 51 17.25 -7.96 -20.44
N SER A 52 16.01 -8.21 -20.04
CA SER A 52 14.94 -7.22 -19.95
C SER A 52 13.76 -7.73 -19.15
N ALA A 53 12.86 -6.81 -18.76
CA ALA A 53 11.56 -7.14 -18.17
C ALA A 53 10.42 -6.48 -18.94
N LEU A 54 9.31 -7.20 -19.13
CA LEU A 54 8.06 -6.72 -19.72
C LEU A 54 6.99 -6.66 -18.63
N ILE A 55 6.64 -5.46 -18.21
CA ILE A 55 5.76 -5.20 -17.07
C ILE A 55 4.39 -4.74 -17.58
N ASP A 56 3.32 -5.41 -17.13
CA ASP A 56 1.93 -5.13 -17.50
C ASP A 56 0.96 -5.04 -16.31
N ASP A 57 1.46 -5.24 -15.09
CA ASP A 57 0.68 -5.03 -13.87
C ASP A 57 0.39 -3.53 -13.66
N PRO A 58 -0.85 -3.13 -13.35
CA PRO A 58 -1.22 -1.72 -13.23
C PRO A 58 -0.52 -0.95 -12.10
N VAL A 59 -0.10 -1.61 -11.02
CA VAL A 59 0.62 -0.97 -9.90
C VAL A 59 2.06 -0.70 -10.33
N GLU A 60 2.69 -1.71 -10.92
CA GLU A 60 4.06 -1.59 -11.39
C GLU A 60 4.18 -0.66 -12.60
N LEU A 61 3.16 -0.63 -13.48
CA LEU A 61 3.10 0.37 -14.56
C LEU A 61 3.05 1.80 -13.98
N TYR A 62 2.22 2.05 -12.96
CA TYR A 62 2.22 3.35 -12.30
C TYR A 62 3.60 3.69 -11.71
N TRP A 63 4.23 2.75 -11.05
CA TRP A 63 5.54 2.96 -10.46
C TRP A 63 6.62 3.29 -11.51
N LEU A 64 6.58 2.65 -12.67
CA LEU A 64 7.58 2.84 -13.74
C LEU A 64 7.27 3.99 -14.70
N THR A 65 6.00 4.34 -14.89
CA THR A 65 5.57 5.25 -15.97
C THR A 65 4.76 6.47 -15.49
N GLY A 66 4.47 6.57 -14.19
CA GLY A 66 3.63 7.65 -13.64
C GLY A 66 2.14 7.50 -13.93
N GLY A 67 1.73 6.52 -14.75
CA GLY A 67 0.35 6.26 -15.12
C GLY A 67 0.03 4.76 -15.11
N ARG A 68 -1.25 4.43 -15.22
CA ARG A 68 -1.69 3.02 -15.28
C ARG A 68 -2.57 2.75 -16.49
N GLN A 69 -2.24 3.37 -17.59
CA GLN A 69 -2.92 3.12 -18.85
C GLN A 69 -2.66 1.69 -19.31
N SER A 70 -3.71 1.04 -19.84
CA SER A 70 -3.59 -0.34 -20.31
C SER A 70 -2.49 -0.46 -21.37
N GLY A 71 -1.47 -1.24 -21.08
CA GLY A 71 -0.29 -1.38 -21.91
C GLY A 71 0.79 -2.23 -21.25
N MET A 72 2.02 -2.02 -21.69
CA MET A 72 3.19 -2.74 -21.18
C MET A 72 4.40 -1.80 -21.18
N MET A 73 5.24 -1.89 -20.15
CA MET A 73 6.55 -1.22 -20.11
C MET A 73 7.65 -2.27 -20.29
N LEU A 74 8.47 -2.11 -21.31
CA LEU A 74 9.70 -2.87 -21.48
C LEU A 74 10.86 -2.07 -20.90
N VAL A 75 11.62 -2.70 -20.02
CA VAL A 75 12.86 -2.14 -19.44
C VAL A 75 14.01 -3.07 -19.75
N GLY A 76 15.05 -2.56 -20.43
CA GLY A 76 16.29 -3.27 -20.67
C GLY A 76 17.19 -3.28 -19.45
N ALA A 77 17.96 -4.33 -19.25
CA ALA A 77 19.00 -4.38 -18.21
C ALA A 77 20.16 -3.45 -18.53
N ASP A 78 20.86 -2.98 -17.50
CA ASP A 78 22.09 -2.22 -17.69
C ASP A 78 23.11 -3.00 -18.53
N GLY A 79 23.63 -2.35 -19.57
CA GLY A 79 24.57 -2.93 -20.50
C GLY A 79 23.95 -3.88 -21.54
N SER A 80 22.63 -4.04 -21.59
CA SER A 80 21.95 -4.73 -22.69
C SER A 80 21.71 -3.78 -23.88
N ASP A 81 21.49 -4.34 -25.07
CA ASP A 81 21.11 -3.58 -26.27
C ASP A 81 19.59 -3.26 -26.32
N VAL A 82 18.84 -3.66 -25.30
CA VAL A 82 17.38 -3.46 -25.26
C VAL A 82 17.03 -2.04 -24.88
N SER A 83 16.36 -1.33 -25.78
CA SER A 83 15.84 0.01 -25.51
C SER A 83 14.51 -0.07 -24.74
N ASN A 84 14.37 0.81 -23.75
CA ASN A 84 13.10 0.97 -23.03
C ASN A 84 12.00 1.46 -23.96
N VAL A 85 10.77 1.01 -23.71
CA VAL A 85 9.59 1.49 -24.41
C VAL A 85 8.30 1.26 -23.62
N HIS A 86 7.45 2.28 -23.55
CA HIS A 86 6.11 2.17 -22.99
C HIS A 86 5.10 1.96 -24.13
N TRP A 87 4.62 0.74 -24.29
CA TRP A 87 3.56 0.38 -25.23
C TRP A 87 2.18 0.56 -24.59
N VAL A 88 1.34 1.40 -25.21
CA VAL A 88 0.03 1.77 -24.68
C VAL A 88 -1.08 1.30 -25.60
N ARG A 89 -2.07 0.58 -25.05
CA ARG A 89 -3.19 0.05 -25.82
C ARG A 89 -4.31 1.07 -26.05
N LYS A 90 -4.55 1.94 -25.04
CA LYS A 90 -5.60 2.97 -25.10
C LYS A 90 -5.15 4.23 -24.39
N SER A 91 -5.65 5.38 -24.84
CA SER A 91 -5.35 6.69 -24.25
C SER A 91 -3.84 7.02 -24.29
N LEU A 92 -3.26 6.92 -25.48
CA LEU A 92 -1.83 7.15 -25.71
C LEU A 92 -1.39 8.56 -25.28
N ASP A 93 -2.20 9.58 -25.63
CA ASP A 93 -2.01 10.98 -25.26
C ASP A 93 -1.95 11.18 -23.75
N ARG A 94 -2.85 10.51 -23.01
CA ARG A 94 -2.86 10.54 -21.56
C ARG A 94 -1.63 9.85 -20.99
N ALA A 95 -1.25 8.67 -21.48
CA ALA A 95 -0.06 7.98 -21.05
C ALA A 95 1.21 8.82 -21.27
N HIS A 96 1.30 9.47 -22.44
CA HIS A 96 2.39 10.39 -22.77
C HIS A 96 2.45 11.54 -21.75
N PHE A 97 1.31 12.19 -21.46
CA PHE A 97 1.23 13.26 -20.48
C PHE A 97 1.64 12.78 -19.07
N GLU A 98 1.10 11.64 -18.58
CA GLU A 98 1.40 11.09 -17.27
C GLU A 98 2.87 10.68 -17.11
N SER A 99 3.53 10.27 -18.20
CA SER A 99 4.97 9.90 -18.21
C SER A 99 5.92 11.09 -18.34
N GLY A 100 5.41 12.32 -18.29
CA GLY A 100 6.23 13.53 -18.37
C GLY A 100 6.03 14.35 -19.65
N GLY A 101 5.22 13.88 -20.60
CA GLY A 101 5.01 14.56 -21.89
C GLY A 101 6.28 14.51 -22.75
N ASP A 102 6.68 15.65 -23.30
CA ASP A 102 7.89 15.74 -24.16
C ASP A 102 9.20 15.50 -23.37
N ASP A 103 9.15 15.60 -22.04
CA ASP A 103 10.26 15.29 -21.14
C ASP A 103 10.29 13.81 -20.73
N SER A 104 9.37 12.97 -21.27
CA SER A 104 9.35 11.53 -20.98
C SER A 104 10.69 10.89 -21.36
N PRO A 105 11.35 10.18 -20.42
CA PRO A 105 12.69 9.64 -20.69
C PRO A 105 12.68 8.50 -21.73
N ASP A 106 11.53 7.88 -21.96
CA ASP A 106 11.38 6.76 -22.89
C ASP A 106 10.22 6.98 -23.87
N PRO A 107 10.28 6.38 -25.07
CA PRO A 107 9.19 6.46 -26.04
C PRO A 107 7.87 5.91 -25.51
N VAL A 108 6.80 6.69 -25.60
CA VAL A 108 5.42 6.27 -25.31
C VAL A 108 4.71 6.10 -26.63
N VAL A 109 4.41 4.86 -27.02
CA VAL A 109 3.91 4.54 -28.35
C VAL A 109 2.76 3.53 -28.30
N ALA A 110 2.03 3.44 -29.41
CA ALA A 110 0.91 2.49 -29.53
C ALA A 110 1.42 1.04 -29.37
N GLN A 111 0.69 0.24 -28.57
CA GLN A 111 1.01 -1.16 -28.36
C GLN A 111 0.91 -1.95 -29.67
N PRO A 112 1.92 -2.79 -30.00
CA PRO A 112 1.83 -3.68 -31.16
C PRO A 112 0.68 -4.69 -30.99
N ARG A 113 0.17 -5.22 -32.11
CA ARG A 113 -0.69 -6.42 -32.04
C ARG A 113 0.09 -7.56 -31.42
N MET A 114 -0.53 -8.39 -30.58
CA MET A 114 0.15 -9.47 -29.88
C MET A 114 0.86 -10.45 -30.85
N SER A 115 0.30 -10.70 -32.02
CA SER A 115 0.95 -11.49 -33.10
C SER A 115 2.23 -10.86 -33.65
N ARG A 116 2.53 -9.62 -33.30
CA ARG A 116 3.74 -8.88 -33.70
C ARG A 116 4.62 -8.49 -32.52
N LEU A 117 4.31 -9.02 -31.32
CA LEU A 117 5.05 -8.68 -30.10
C LEU A 117 6.54 -9.05 -30.23
N VAL A 118 6.83 -10.23 -30.73
CA VAL A 118 8.23 -10.68 -30.91
C VAL A 118 8.98 -9.81 -31.91
N ASP A 119 8.34 -9.42 -33.03
CA ASP A 119 8.97 -8.51 -34.00
C ASP A 119 9.25 -7.15 -33.36
N ALA A 120 8.32 -6.64 -32.54
CA ALA A 120 8.49 -5.37 -31.84
C ALA A 120 9.61 -5.44 -30.79
N LEU A 121 9.72 -6.54 -30.04
CA LEU A 121 10.79 -6.81 -29.09
C LEU A 121 12.16 -6.83 -29.78
N ARG A 122 12.26 -7.58 -30.89
CA ARG A 122 13.50 -7.62 -31.69
C ARG A 122 13.89 -6.25 -32.25
N ALA A 123 12.89 -5.45 -32.66
CA ALA A 123 13.15 -4.11 -33.21
C ALA A 123 13.72 -3.13 -32.15
N VAL A 124 13.53 -3.39 -30.87
CA VAL A 124 14.10 -2.62 -29.77
C VAL A 124 15.29 -3.33 -29.08
N GLY A 125 15.86 -4.37 -29.72
CA GLY A 125 17.10 -4.99 -29.33
C GLY A 125 16.98 -6.30 -28.54
N ALA A 126 15.77 -6.75 -28.17
CA ALA A 126 15.61 -7.98 -27.39
C ALA A 126 15.99 -9.23 -28.20
N THR A 127 16.85 -10.07 -27.62
CA THR A 127 17.29 -11.33 -28.19
C THR A 127 16.73 -12.55 -27.45
N ARG A 128 16.29 -12.35 -26.21
CA ARG A 128 15.66 -13.36 -25.34
C ARG A 128 14.25 -12.92 -24.93
N ALA A 129 13.45 -13.85 -24.44
CA ALA A 129 12.16 -13.53 -23.84
C ALA A 129 12.36 -12.61 -22.61
N PRO A 130 11.68 -11.47 -22.53
CA PRO A 130 11.75 -10.62 -21.33
C PRO A 130 11.19 -11.35 -20.12
N ALA A 131 11.73 -11.07 -18.95
CA ALA A 131 11.15 -11.53 -17.68
C ALA A 131 9.80 -10.84 -17.43
N MET A 132 8.90 -11.51 -16.71
CA MET A 132 7.57 -11.01 -16.38
C MET A 132 7.24 -11.28 -14.90
N LEU A 133 6.13 -10.72 -14.42
CA LEU A 133 5.68 -10.85 -13.02
C LEU A 133 4.78 -12.09 -12.85
N ALA A 134 5.33 -13.28 -12.84
CA ALA A 134 4.55 -14.53 -12.72
C ALA A 134 3.70 -14.57 -11.44
N GLY A 135 4.20 -14.01 -10.34
CA GLY A 135 3.50 -13.96 -9.06
C GLY A 135 2.38 -12.92 -8.95
N LYS A 136 2.20 -12.05 -9.97
CA LYS A 136 1.15 -11.01 -9.98
C LYS A 136 0.10 -11.19 -11.06
N VAL A 137 0.38 -11.96 -12.09
CA VAL A 137 -0.55 -12.14 -13.20
C VAL A 137 -1.35 -13.44 -13.03
N PRO A 138 -2.63 -13.49 -13.43
CA PRO A 138 -3.37 -14.73 -13.51
C PRO A 138 -2.66 -15.76 -14.42
N HIS A 139 -2.80 -17.03 -14.10
CA HIS A 139 -2.11 -18.12 -14.82
C HIS A 139 -2.39 -18.13 -16.32
N ASP A 140 -3.66 -17.92 -16.72
CA ASP A 140 -4.06 -17.84 -18.13
C ASP A 140 -3.38 -16.68 -18.88
N ARG A 141 -3.14 -15.56 -18.19
CA ARG A 141 -2.40 -14.43 -18.74
C ARG A 141 -0.92 -14.72 -18.88
N TRP A 142 -0.32 -15.41 -17.90
CA TRP A 142 1.05 -15.89 -17.99
C TRP A 142 1.24 -16.83 -19.19
N GLU A 143 0.41 -17.86 -19.33
CA GLU A 143 0.42 -18.81 -20.44
C GLU A 143 0.24 -18.10 -21.80
N PHE A 144 -0.65 -17.11 -21.87
CA PHE A 144 -0.86 -16.32 -23.06
C PHE A 144 0.42 -15.58 -23.50
N PHE A 145 1.14 -14.94 -22.58
CA PHE A 145 2.38 -14.24 -22.91
C PHE A 145 3.51 -15.22 -23.19
N ALA A 146 3.68 -16.26 -22.40
CA ALA A 146 4.70 -17.28 -22.58
C ALA A 146 4.58 -17.91 -23.99
N GLY A 147 3.36 -18.25 -24.42
CA GLY A 147 3.11 -18.76 -25.76
C GLY A 147 3.45 -17.78 -26.90
N HIS A 148 3.27 -16.48 -26.70
CA HIS A 148 3.67 -15.47 -27.67
C HIS A 148 5.18 -15.23 -27.71
N LEU A 149 5.88 -15.44 -26.61
CA LEU A 149 7.32 -15.21 -26.45
C LEU A 149 8.18 -16.45 -26.70
N ASP A 150 7.58 -17.63 -26.89
CA ASP A 150 8.25 -18.93 -27.03
C ASP A 150 9.44 -18.93 -28.02
N SER A 151 9.32 -18.22 -29.12
CA SER A 151 10.40 -18.10 -30.13
C SER A 151 11.61 -17.26 -29.67
N LEU A 152 11.52 -16.60 -28.51
CA LEU A 152 12.62 -15.92 -27.83
C LEU A 152 13.18 -16.71 -26.64
N GLY A 153 12.61 -17.88 -26.36
CA GLY A 153 12.98 -18.75 -25.24
C GLY A 153 12.03 -18.66 -24.05
N ALA A 154 12.40 -19.29 -22.95
CA ALA A 154 11.59 -19.32 -21.74
C ALA A 154 11.52 -17.95 -21.06
N THR A 155 10.31 -17.55 -20.67
CA THR A 155 10.07 -16.35 -19.89
C THR A 155 10.43 -16.59 -18.42
N ALA A 156 11.28 -15.74 -17.83
CA ALA A 156 11.67 -15.79 -16.44
C ALA A 156 10.69 -15.01 -15.55
N ASP A 157 10.64 -15.36 -14.26
CA ASP A 157 9.90 -14.59 -13.25
C ASP A 157 10.80 -13.53 -12.61
N CYS A 158 10.37 -12.26 -12.62
CA CYS A 158 11.03 -11.15 -11.94
C CYS A 158 10.18 -10.53 -10.80
N THR A 159 9.15 -11.24 -10.34
CA THR A 159 8.22 -10.74 -9.30
C THR A 159 8.96 -10.32 -8.03
N HIS A 160 9.80 -11.19 -7.47
CA HIS A 160 10.54 -10.90 -6.24
C HIS A 160 11.55 -9.76 -6.39
N LEU A 161 12.16 -9.64 -7.59
CA LEU A 161 13.04 -8.53 -7.90
C LEU A 161 12.26 -7.20 -7.85
N MET A 162 11.12 -7.14 -8.52
CA MET A 162 10.28 -5.96 -8.56
C MET A 162 9.78 -5.57 -7.15
N PHE A 163 9.35 -6.54 -6.34
CA PHE A 163 8.93 -6.30 -4.97
C PHE A 163 10.06 -5.74 -4.10
N GLY A 164 11.27 -6.32 -4.22
CA GLY A 164 12.45 -5.83 -3.49
C GLY A 164 12.81 -4.38 -3.80
N LEU A 165 12.67 -3.95 -5.06
CA LEU A 165 12.93 -2.56 -5.45
C LEU A 165 11.96 -1.57 -4.80
N ARG A 166 10.73 -1.98 -4.52
CA ARG A 166 9.69 -1.16 -3.88
C ARG A 166 9.78 -1.12 -2.36
N GLU A 167 10.56 -2.00 -1.74
CA GLU A 167 10.76 -1.99 -0.28
C GLU A 167 11.45 -0.71 0.20
N THR A 168 12.36 -0.15 -0.60
CA THR A 168 13.01 1.13 -0.31
C THR A 168 12.31 2.27 -1.05
N LYS A 169 11.68 3.16 -0.32
CA LYS A 169 10.99 4.34 -0.84
C LYS A 169 11.99 5.48 -1.08
N SER A 170 11.81 6.21 -2.16
CA SER A 170 12.51 7.45 -2.42
C SER A 170 12.06 8.57 -1.47
N ALA A 171 12.77 9.69 -1.45
CA ALA A 171 12.36 10.87 -0.70
C ALA A 171 10.98 11.38 -1.16
N TRP A 172 10.71 11.33 -2.48
CA TRP A 172 9.40 11.71 -3.04
C TRP A 172 8.29 10.76 -2.60
N GLU A 173 8.54 9.44 -2.60
CA GLU A 173 7.57 8.44 -2.13
C GLU A 173 7.27 8.61 -0.64
N LEU A 174 8.28 8.87 0.19
CA LEU A 174 8.09 9.16 1.62
C LEU A 174 7.26 10.43 1.86
N GLU A 175 7.40 11.45 1.02
CA GLU A 175 6.56 12.64 1.11
C GLU A 175 5.09 12.34 0.80
N MET A 176 4.82 11.44 -0.16
CA MET A 176 3.46 10.98 -0.45
C MET A 176 2.85 10.22 0.75
N HIS A 177 3.66 9.43 1.46
CA HIS A 177 3.23 8.77 2.69
C HIS A 177 2.92 9.77 3.81
N ARG A 178 3.76 10.83 3.99
CA ARG A 178 3.50 11.89 4.99
C ARG A 178 2.19 12.62 4.70
N GLU A 179 1.97 12.98 3.45
CA GLU A 179 0.73 13.63 3.04
C GLU A 179 -0.48 12.71 3.22
N SER A 180 -0.33 11.41 2.94
CA SER A 180 -1.35 10.41 3.25
C SER A 180 -1.68 10.38 4.76
N GLY A 181 -0.66 10.39 5.62
CA GLY A 181 -0.82 10.43 7.07
C GLY A 181 -1.50 11.73 7.57
N ARG A 182 -1.21 12.87 6.94
CA ARG A 182 -1.88 14.14 7.24
C ARG A 182 -3.37 14.08 6.92
N ILE A 183 -3.75 13.44 5.82
CA ILE A 183 -5.16 13.26 5.45
C ILE A 183 -5.84 12.25 6.39
N ASN A 184 -5.15 11.19 6.80
CA ASN A 184 -5.64 10.29 7.83
C ASN A 184 -6.01 11.04 9.11
N HIS A 185 -5.17 11.98 9.55
CA HIS A 185 -5.50 12.83 10.69
C HIS A 185 -6.86 13.55 10.52
N ALA A 186 -7.09 14.18 9.36
CA ALA A 186 -8.35 14.84 9.08
C ALA A 186 -9.56 13.87 9.06
N MET A 187 -9.35 12.62 8.65
CA MET A 187 -10.37 11.58 8.72
C MET A 187 -10.74 11.25 10.18
N PHE A 188 -9.77 11.17 11.08
CA PHE A 188 -10.03 10.97 12.52
C PHE A 188 -10.76 12.16 13.14
N GLU A 189 -10.44 13.39 12.73
CA GLU A 189 -11.19 14.58 13.16
C GLU A 189 -12.67 14.49 12.73
N ALA A 190 -12.94 14.04 11.51
CA ALA A 190 -14.32 13.85 11.05
C ALA A 190 -15.07 12.77 11.84
N VAL A 191 -14.40 11.67 12.21
CA VAL A 191 -14.97 10.65 13.10
C VAL A 191 -15.27 11.23 14.48
N ARG A 192 -14.33 12.00 15.05
CA ARG A 192 -14.54 12.71 16.34
C ARG A 192 -15.76 13.62 16.30
N ASP A 193 -15.90 14.39 15.23
CA ASP A 193 -16.96 15.41 15.12
C ASP A 193 -18.36 14.82 14.89
N VAL A 194 -18.44 13.62 14.31
CA VAL A 194 -19.71 12.93 14.02
C VAL A 194 -20.07 11.88 15.07
N GLY A 195 -19.05 11.29 15.73
CA GLY A 195 -19.24 10.16 16.66
C GLY A 195 -19.98 10.52 17.94
N GLY A 196 -20.17 9.54 18.80
CA GLY A 196 -20.88 9.65 20.08
C GLY A 196 -21.99 8.63 20.25
N VAL A 197 -22.60 8.60 21.43
CA VAL A 197 -23.64 7.63 21.81
C VAL A 197 -24.75 7.55 20.76
N GLY A 198 -25.08 6.33 20.36
CA GLY A 198 -26.16 6.02 19.43
C GLY A 198 -25.80 6.17 17.94
N ARG A 199 -24.63 6.73 17.61
CA ARG A 199 -24.12 6.73 16.24
C ARG A 199 -23.72 5.34 15.81
N THR A 200 -23.98 4.99 14.56
CA THR A 200 -23.56 3.73 13.98
C THR A 200 -22.11 3.81 13.46
N GLU A 201 -21.46 2.68 13.39
CA GLU A 201 -20.12 2.56 12.77
C GLU A 201 -20.13 3.09 11.33
N LEU A 202 -21.17 2.78 10.54
CA LEU A 202 -21.33 3.27 9.15
C LEU A 202 -21.50 4.78 9.04
N GLU A 203 -22.18 5.45 10.00
CA GLU A 203 -22.29 6.93 10.00
C GLU A 203 -20.91 7.57 10.20
N MET A 204 -20.11 7.01 11.09
CA MET A 204 -18.74 7.47 11.35
C MET A 204 -17.80 7.17 10.17
N ALA A 205 -17.91 5.97 9.60
CA ALA A 205 -17.15 5.59 8.41
C ALA A 205 -17.45 6.51 7.21
N ALA A 206 -18.72 6.85 6.99
CA ALA A 206 -19.14 7.75 5.93
C ALA A 206 -18.52 9.15 6.07
N ALA A 207 -18.38 9.67 7.32
CA ALA A 207 -17.73 10.96 7.55
C ALA A 207 -16.23 10.92 7.20
N ALA A 208 -15.52 9.87 7.62
CA ALA A 208 -14.11 9.66 7.24
C ALA A 208 -13.96 9.49 5.71
N ASP A 209 -14.89 8.77 5.08
CA ASP A 209 -14.92 8.56 3.63
C ASP A 209 -15.07 9.86 2.85
N GLU A 210 -15.92 10.77 3.32
CA GLU A 210 -16.12 12.07 2.69
C GLU A 210 -14.82 12.86 2.65
N VAL A 211 -14.11 12.97 3.78
CA VAL A 211 -12.81 13.66 3.88
C VAL A 211 -11.79 13.05 2.94
N SER A 212 -11.62 11.73 3.01
CA SER A 212 -10.65 11.02 2.18
C SER A 212 -10.96 11.17 0.68
N ARG A 213 -12.25 11.09 0.29
CA ARG A 213 -12.67 11.27 -1.09
C ARG A 213 -12.43 12.70 -1.58
N ALA A 214 -12.73 13.70 -0.76
CA ALA A 214 -12.47 15.11 -1.08
C ALA A 214 -10.96 15.40 -1.25
N ALA A 215 -10.11 14.72 -0.49
CA ALA A 215 -8.66 14.78 -0.60
C ALA A 215 -8.05 13.98 -1.77
N GLY A 216 -8.87 13.41 -2.64
CA GLY A 216 -8.41 12.77 -3.88
C GLY A 216 -8.26 11.24 -3.84
N PHE A 217 -8.81 10.56 -2.82
CA PHE A 217 -8.79 9.08 -2.81
C PHE A 217 -9.44 8.47 -4.04
N GLY A 218 -8.69 7.62 -4.75
CA GLY A 218 -9.10 7.04 -6.03
C GLY A 218 -10.13 5.88 -5.94
N GLY A 219 -10.57 5.53 -4.72
CA GLY A 219 -11.68 4.58 -4.49
C GLY A 219 -11.28 3.11 -4.41
N ARG A 220 -9.99 2.77 -4.29
CA ARG A 220 -9.53 1.39 -4.11
C ARG A 220 -8.27 1.32 -3.25
N ILE A 221 -8.27 0.42 -2.26
CA ILE A 221 -7.06 -0.14 -1.65
C ILE A 221 -6.61 -1.29 -2.54
N ARG A 222 -5.30 -1.43 -2.71
CA ARG A 222 -4.69 -2.55 -3.40
C ARG A 222 -4.03 -3.45 -2.40
N MET A 223 -4.29 -4.75 -2.55
CA MET A 223 -3.66 -5.81 -1.78
C MET A 223 -2.72 -6.58 -2.70
N ARG A 224 -1.55 -6.94 -2.18
CA ARG A 224 -0.58 -7.79 -2.89
C ARG A 224 -1.00 -9.25 -2.86
N ARG A 225 -1.50 -9.71 -1.71
CA ARG A 225 -1.98 -11.09 -1.55
C ARG A 225 -3.32 -11.31 -2.24
N TRP A 226 -3.38 -12.30 -3.09
CA TRP A 226 -4.62 -12.76 -3.75
C TRP A 226 -5.41 -13.72 -2.84
N PRO A 227 -6.74 -13.69 -2.79
CA PRO A 227 -7.69 -12.81 -3.51
C PRO A 227 -8.20 -11.63 -2.63
N MET A 228 -7.37 -11.03 -1.83
CA MET A 228 -7.78 -10.10 -0.79
C MET A 228 -8.24 -8.76 -1.34
N ASP A 229 -9.32 -8.27 -0.78
CA ASP A 229 -9.74 -6.88 -0.80
C ASP A 229 -10.03 -6.43 0.64
N CYS A 230 -9.98 -5.14 0.91
CA CYS A 230 -10.10 -4.58 2.25
C CYS A 230 -10.89 -3.27 2.18
N ASP A 231 -11.75 -3.03 3.16
CA ASP A 231 -12.29 -1.70 3.40
C ASP A 231 -11.20 -0.83 4.03
N ARG A 232 -11.21 0.46 3.72
CA ARG A 232 -10.23 1.43 4.22
C ARG A 232 -10.64 2.12 5.52
N VAL A 233 -11.88 1.94 5.96
CA VAL A 233 -12.40 2.51 7.20
C VAL A 233 -13.04 1.40 8.01
N VAL A 234 -12.23 0.80 8.87
CA VAL A 234 -12.68 -0.20 9.82
C VAL A 234 -13.03 0.51 11.12
N ILE A 235 -14.30 0.59 11.45
CA ILE A 235 -14.77 1.09 12.74
C ILE A 235 -15.57 -0.02 13.40
N ALA A 236 -15.18 -0.38 14.63
CA ALA A 236 -15.85 -1.42 15.39
C ALA A 236 -16.11 -0.97 16.82
N ALA A 237 -17.39 -0.87 17.19
CA ALA A 237 -17.86 -0.41 18.48
C ALA A 237 -18.18 -1.59 19.40
N GLY A 238 -17.59 -1.60 20.60
CA GLY A 238 -17.81 -2.63 21.60
C GLY A 238 -17.60 -4.04 21.04
N ARG A 239 -18.56 -4.94 21.24
CA ARG A 239 -18.48 -6.35 20.80
C ARG A 239 -18.27 -6.56 19.29
N SER A 240 -18.56 -5.57 18.45
CA SER A 240 -18.24 -5.63 17.03
C SER A 240 -16.74 -5.81 16.80
N GLY A 241 -15.90 -5.17 17.63
CA GLY A 241 -14.45 -5.33 17.57
C GLY A 241 -13.92 -6.72 17.92
N ALA A 242 -14.74 -7.58 18.57
CA ALA A 242 -14.37 -8.96 18.89
C ALA A 242 -14.63 -9.94 17.74
N ILE A 243 -15.27 -9.50 16.65
CA ILE A 243 -15.59 -10.36 15.50
C ILE A 243 -14.33 -10.53 14.66
N PRO A 244 -13.87 -11.77 14.41
CA PRO A 244 -12.66 -11.99 13.62
C PRO A 244 -12.86 -11.62 12.15
N SER A 245 -11.76 -11.19 11.51
CA SER A 245 -11.70 -10.96 10.08
C SER A 245 -11.77 -12.28 9.29
N TYR A 246 -12.13 -12.20 8.01
CA TYR A 246 -12.07 -13.32 7.07
C TYR A 246 -10.64 -13.55 6.49
N PHE A 247 -9.69 -12.72 6.83
CA PHE A 247 -8.28 -12.86 6.47
C PHE A 247 -7.37 -12.50 7.65
N ASP A 248 -6.05 -12.55 7.47
CA ASP A 248 -5.06 -12.20 8.50
C ASP A 248 -5.09 -10.69 8.80
N SER A 249 -6.01 -10.29 9.65
CA SER A 249 -6.13 -8.96 10.25
C SER A 249 -6.56 -9.11 11.70
N ALA A 250 -6.09 -8.23 12.56
CA ALA A 250 -6.45 -8.25 13.97
C ALA A 250 -7.94 -7.97 14.18
N ILE A 251 -8.53 -7.10 13.37
CA ILE A 251 -9.92 -6.63 13.54
C ILE A 251 -10.75 -7.06 12.34
N GLY A 252 -11.93 -7.63 12.60
CA GLY A 252 -12.93 -7.90 11.57
C GLY A 252 -14.05 -6.86 11.58
N GLY A 253 -14.81 -6.78 12.66
CA GLY A 253 -16.06 -6.03 12.70
C GLY A 253 -17.22 -6.80 12.09
N THR A 254 -18.43 -6.26 12.18
CA THR A 254 -19.62 -6.90 11.61
C THR A 254 -19.69 -6.76 10.10
N GLY A 255 -19.11 -5.68 9.56
CA GLY A 255 -19.35 -5.28 8.18
C GLY A 255 -20.79 -4.91 7.88
N ALA A 256 -21.03 -4.40 6.69
CA ALA A 256 -22.38 -3.99 6.26
C ALA A 256 -23.26 -5.16 5.78
N SER A 257 -22.65 -6.28 5.38
CA SER A 257 -23.35 -7.47 4.88
C SER A 257 -22.40 -8.67 4.77
N PRO A 258 -22.90 -9.90 4.56
CA PRO A 258 -22.03 -11.08 4.42
C PRO A 258 -21.00 -11.02 3.28
N ILE A 259 -21.22 -10.23 2.23
CA ILE A 259 -20.24 -10.01 1.15
C ILE A 259 -19.25 -8.89 1.49
N SER A 260 -19.59 -8.01 2.44
CA SER A 260 -18.77 -6.95 3.00
C SER A 260 -18.62 -7.20 4.49
N SER A 261 -18.00 -8.33 4.85
CA SER A 261 -17.90 -8.86 6.21
C SER A 261 -16.65 -8.36 6.96
N LEU A 262 -16.23 -7.14 6.63
CA LEU A 262 -15.13 -6.44 7.29
C LEU A 262 -15.54 -4.99 7.54
N GLY A 263 -15.07 -4.45 8.67
CA GLY A 263 -15.21 -3.04 8.99
C GLY A 263 -16.58 -2.65 9.54
N ALA A 264 -16.97 -1.43 9.22
CA ALA A 264 -18.13 -0.78 9.81
C ALA A 264 -19.47 -1.45 9.45
N GLY A 265 -20.30 -1.63 10.45
CA GLY A 265 -21.66 -2.14 10.33
C GLY A 265 -22.69 -1.21 10.97
N HIS A 266 -23.81 -1.79 11.36
CA HIS A 266 -24.92 -1.07 11.99
C HIS A 266 -24.85 -1.05 13.54
N SER A 267 -23.76 -1.56 14.14
CA SER A 267 -23.55 -1.46 15.58
C SER A 267 -23.45 0.01 16.00
N LYS A 268 -23.93 0.29 17.20
CA LYS A 268 -24.01 1.66 17.72
C LYS A 268 -23.02 1.85 18.85
N VAL A 269 -22.46 3.03 18.93
CA VAL A 269 -21.66 3.47 20.08
C VAL A 269 -22.51 3.46 21.35
N VAL A 270 -22.00 2.82 22.38
CA VAL A 270 -22.56 2.75 23.73
C VAL A 270 -21.56 3.42 24.68
N ALA A 271 -22.07 4.16 25.66
CA ALA A 271 -21.23 4.83 26.65
C ALA A 271 -20.38 3.82 27.45
N GLY A 272 -19.10 4.11 27.61
CA GLY A 272 -18.12 3.29 28.33
C GLY A 272 -17.58 2.10 27.54
N GLU A 273 -18.04 1.83 26.30
CA GLU A 273 -17.51 0.77 25.45
C GLU A 273 -16.39 1.29 24.55
N PRO A 274 -15.34 0.47 24.29
CA PRO A 274 -14.27 0.86 23.37
C PRO A 274 -14.78 0.91 21.93
N VAL A 275 -14.36 1.91 21.18
CA VAL A 275 -14.56 2.01 19.73
C VAL A 275 -13.19 2.08 19.08
N ILE A 276 -12.81 1.04 18.35
CA ILE A 276 -11.60 1.03 17.57
C ILE A 276 -11.86 1.61 16.19
N VAL A 277 -11.02 2.53 15.78
CA VAL A 277 -11.08 3.19 14.47
C VAL A 277 -9.75 2.99 13.79
N ASP A 278 -9.76 2.21 12.73
CA ASP A 278 -8.61 1.80 11.94
C ASP A 278 -8.82 2.27 10.50
N MET A 279 -7.93 3.12 10.01
CA MET A 279 -8.17 3.83 8.76
C MET A 279 -6.96 3.90 7.86
N VAL A 280 -7.20 3.54 6.61
CA VAL A 280 -6.25 3.63 5.51
C VAL A 280 -6.60 4.83 4.61
N HIS A 281 -5.61 5.65 4.28
CA HIS A 281 -5.71 6.62 3.19
C HIS A 281 -4.60 6.38 2.16
N LEU A 282 -4.89 6.76 0.91
CA LEU A 282 -3.93 6.70 -0.19
C LEU A 282 -3.80 8.08 -0.84
N HIS A 283 -2.67 8.76 -0.61
CA HIS A 283 -2.34 9.96 -1.35
C HIS A 283 -1.48 9.60 -2.56
N ARG A 284 -1.98 9.90 -3.76
CA ARG A 284 -1.33 9.59 -5.05
C ARG A 284 -0.87 8.12 -5.17
N GLY A 285 -1.61 7.22 -4.50
CA GLY A 285 -1.37 5.78 -4.49
C GLY A 285 -0.60 5.26 -3.28
N TYR A 286 0.05 6.11 -2.50
CA TYR A 286 0.87 5.72 -1.34
C TYR A 286 0.03 5.66 -0.07
N VAL A 287 0.12 4.54 0.61
CA VAL A 287 -0.70 4.16 1.76
C VAL A 287 -0.18 4.79 3.05
N SER A 288 -1.09 5.28 3.89
CA SER A 288 -0.90 5.39 5.34
C SER A 288 -1.95 4.55 6.05
N ASP A 289 -1.54 3.87 7.11
CA ASP A 289 -2.36 3.03 7.96
C ASP A 289 -2.25 3.47 9.40
N CYS A 290 -3.37 3.62 10.09
CA CYS A 290 -3.38 4.19 11.43
C CYS A 290 -4.62 3.80 12.22
N THR A 291 -4.44 3.37 13.47
CA THR A 291 -5.52 3.02 14.40
C THR A 291 -5.48 3.92 15.65
N ARG A 292 -6.67 4.38 16.07
CA ARG A 292 -6.89 5.07 17.34
C ARG A 292 -8.15 4.57 18.03
N MET A 293 -8.18 4.73 19.37
CA MET A 293 -9.34 4.41 20.18
C MET A 293 -10.22 5.62 20.41
N PHE A 294 -11.52 5.35 20.50
CA PHE A 294 -12.55 6.31 20.89
C PHE A 294 -13.44 5.69 21.97
N CYS A 295 -14.06 6.53 22.79
CA CYS A 295 -15.05 6.15 23.77
C CYS A 295 -16.04 7.28 24.01
N ALA A 296 -17.31 6.95 24.22
CA ALA A 296 -18.27 7.93 24.75
C ALA A 296 -18.25 7.85 26.28
N GLY A 297 -17.83 8.93 26.93
CA GLY A 297 -17.44 8.90 28.35
C GLY A 297 -16.04 8.32 28.54
N GLU A 298 -15.78 7.71 29.66
CA GLU A 298 -14.50 7.17 30.06
C GLU A 298 -14.41 5.64 29.81
N LEU A 299 -13.28 5.16 29.31
CA LEU A 299 -12.93 3.74 29.34
C LEU A 299 -12.67 3.29 30.77
N ASP A 300 -12.99 2.04 31.08
CA ASP A 300 -12.61 1.44 32.36
C ASP A 300 -11.07 1.34 32.52
N PHE A 301 -10.64 1.20 33.76
CA PHE A 301 -9.20 1.16 34.11
C PHE A 301 -8.44 0.03 33.38
N GLU A 302 -9.08 -1.14 33.23
CA GLU A 302 -8.44 -2.28 32.57
C GLU A 302 -8.27 -2.03 31.07
N SER A 303 -9.26 -1.45 30.42
CA SER A 303 -9.20 -1.06 29.00
C SER A 303 -8.17 0.02 28.74
N MET A 304 -8.04 1.01 29.64
CA MET A 304 -6.98 2.02 29.56
C MET A 304 -5.60 1.41 29.73
N THR A 305 -5.43 0.50 30.70
CA THR A 305 -4.15 -0.22 30.90
C THR A 305 -3.76 -1.01 29.65
N ARG A 306 -4.70 -1.73 29.04
CA ARG A 306 -4.48 -2.47 27.78
C ARG A 306 -4.02 -1.55 26.64
N LEU A 307 -4.62 -0.36 26.54
CA LEU A 307 -4.26 0.61 25.49
C LEU A 307 -2.84 1.15 25.68
N GLU A 308 -2.45 1.47 26.92
CA GLU A 308 -1.10 1.91 27.26
C GLU A 308 -0.08 0.80 27.01
N ASP A 309 -0.39 -0.44 27.36
CA ASP A 309 0.45 -1.62 27.12
C ASP A 309 0.63 -1.87 25.60
N MET A 310 -0.41 -1.72 24.79
CA MET A 310 -0.27 -1.83 23.33
C MET A 310 0.63 -0.74 22.77
N ALA A 311 0.55 0.48 23.26
CA ALA A 311 1.47 1.55 22.88
C ALA A 311 2.93 1.22 23.28
N GLU A 312 3.15 0.64 24.44
CA GLU A 312 4.49 0.22 24.90
C GLU A 312 5.05 -0.94 24.06
N ILE A 313 4.20 -1.88 23.63
CA ILE A 313 4.58 -2.96 22.71
C ILE A 313 4.95 -2.38 21.35
N ARG A 314 4.12 -1.49 20.77
CA ARG A 314 4.41 -0.78 19.52
C ARG A 314 5.77 -0.10 19.59
N ASP A 315 6.02 0.69 20.62
CA ASP A 315 7.25 1.47 20.76
C ASP A 315 8.49 0.57 20.91
N SER A 316 8.34 -0.61 21.51
CA SER A 316 9.40 -1.62 21.60
C SER A 316 9.74 -2.22 20.23
N VAL A 317 8.73 -2.50 19.40
CA VAL A 317 8.89 -2.96 18.01
C VAL A 317 9.54 -1.86 17.16
N VAL A 318 9.07 -0.62 17.27
CA VAL A 318 9.64 0.57 16.60
C VAL A 318 11.11 0.74 16.92
N ALA A 319 11.47 0.65 18.22
CA ALA A 319 12.85 0.77 18.66
C ALA A 319 13.74 -0.35 18.10
N SER A 320 13.25 -1.58 18.01
CA SER A 320 13.95 -2.72 17.41
C SER A 320 14.23 -2.49 15.92
N LEU A 321 13.21 -2.16 15.14
CA LEU A 321 13.36 -1.88 13.71
C LEU A 321 14.27 -0.68 13.44
N GLY A 322 14.21 0.34 14.29
CA GLY A 322 15.07 1.53 14.20
C GLY A 322 16.57 1.21 14.39
N ARG A 323 16.91 0.21 15.19
CA ARG A 323 18.29 -0.28 15.34
C ARG A 323 18.77 -1.13 14.16
N GLY A 324 17.87 -1.58 13.30
CA GLY A 324 18.17 -2.48 12.19
C GLY A 324 18.07 -3.96 12.55
N ASP A 325 17.37 -4.29 13.62
CA ASP A 325 17.08 -5.70 13.91
C ASP A 325 16.22 -6.33 12.81
N TYR A 326 16.27 -7.64 12.66
CA TYR A 326 15.39 -8.34 11.71
C TYR A 326 13.92 -8.22 12.14
N CYS A 327 13.01 -8.24 11.19
CA CYS A 327 11.58 -8.20 11.46
C CYS A 327 11.13 -9.37 12.37
N SER A 328 11.75 -10.54 12.26
CA SER A 328 11.54 -11.68 13.18
C SER A 328 12.00 -11.40 14.61
N GLU A 329 13.07 -10.61 14.79
CA GLU A 329 13.49 -10.17 16.13
C GLU A 329 12.53 -9.15 16.72
N ALA A 330 12.11 -8.18 15.94
CA ALA A 330 11.10 -7.19 16.33
C ALA A 330 9.77 -7.88 16.73
N TRP A 331 9.37 -8.92 15.99
CA TRP A 331 8.24 -9.79 16.37
C TRP A 331 8.46 -10.46 17.73
N ARG A 332 9.62 -11.10 17.96
CA ARG A 332 9.92 -11.77 19.23
C ARG A 332 9.92 -10.81 20.42
N ILE A 333 10.41 -9.59 20.22
CA ILE A 333 10.38 -8.53 21.25
C ILE A 333 8.92 -8.14 21.57
N GLY A 334 8.12 -7.83 20.56
CA GLY A 334 6.74 -7.40 20.76
C GLY A 334 5.84 -8.51 21.32
N SER A 335 5.87 -9.70 20.72
CA SER A 335 5.07 -10.85 21.18
C SER A 335 5.52 -11.38 22.54
N GLY A 336 6.83 -11.37 22.84
CA GLY A 336 7.38 -11.72 24.15
C GLY A 336 6.89 -10.77 25.23
N LYS A 337 6.96 -9.46 24.97
CA LYS A 337 6.45 -8.44 25.88
C LYS A 337 4.94 -8.58 26.13
N ALA A 338 4.15 -8.82 25.08
CA ALA A 338 2.73 -9.09 25.21
C ALA A 338 2.45 -10.33 26.08
N ALA A 339 3.26 -11.39 25.94
CA ALA A 339 3.13 -12.59 26.77
C ALA A 339 3.48 -12.32 28.25
N GLU A 340 4.53 -11.55 28.53
CA GLU A 340 4.90 -11.12 29.88
C GLU A 340 3.81 -10.29 30.57
N MET A 341 3.08 -9.47 29.80
CA MET A 341 1.93 -8.67 30.23
C MET A 341 0.62 -9.48 30.34
N GLY A 342 0.64 -10.77 29.93
CA GLY A 342 -0.53 -11.66 30.00
C GLY A 342 -1.47 -11.62 28.79
N TYR A 343 -1.03 -11.08 27.65
CA TYR A 343 -1.85 -10.90 26.45
C TYR A 343 -1.68 -11.99 25.39
N ALA A 344 -0.92 -13.07 25.65
CA ALA A 344 -0.60 -14.09 24.62
C ALA A 344 -1.82 -14.65 23.89
N ASP A 345 -2.94 -14.87 24.59
CA ASP A 345 -4.18 -15.42 24.03
C ASP A 345 -5.11 -14.35 23.44
N HIS A 346 -4.72 -13.08 23.48
CA HIS A 346 -5.53 -11.95 23.05
C HIS A 346 -4.84 -11.06 22.00
N LEU A 347 -3.52 -11.23 21.85
CA LEU A 347 -2.72 -10.44 20.93
C LEU A 347 -3.11 -10.73 19.48
N MET A 348 -3.44 -9.70 18.72
CA MET A 348 -3.82 -9.74 17.30
C MET A 348 -5.00 -10.69 17.01
N GLY A 349 -5.90 -10.88 17.95
CA GLY A 349 -7.08 -11.74 17.83
C GLY A 349 -7.24 -12.67 19.01
N MET A 350 -8.31 -13.49 18.98
CA MET A 350 -8.55 -14.56 19.93
C MET A 350 -8.38 -15.94 19.25
N PRO A 351 -7.83 -16.95 19.95
CA PRO A 351 -7.69 -18.28 19.36
C PRO A 351 -9.02 -18.85 18.85
N PRO A 352 -9.05 -19.52 17.68
CA PRO A 352 -7.92 -19.81 16.79
C PRO A 352 -7.65 -18.74 15.70
N ASN A 353 -8.24 -17.55 15.81
CA ASN A 353 -8.27 -16.54 14.75
C ASN A 353 -7.22 -15.43 14.94
N GLN A 354 -6.15 -15.66 15.69
CA GLN A 354 -5.08 -14.68 15.88
C GLN A 354 -4.29 -14.47 14.58
N ALA A 355 -4.07 -13.22 14.19
CA ALA A 355 -3.08 -12.88 13.18
C ALA A 355 -1.66 -13.05 13.73
N VAL A 356 -0.74 -13.54 12.90
CA VAL A 356 0.62 -13.94 13.32
C VAL A 356 1.68 -12.91 12.93
N PHE A 357 1.34 -11.64 13.01
CA PHE A 357 2.24 -10.51 12.74
C PHE A 357 1.90 -9.33 13.67
N LEU A 358 2.80 -8.36 13.81
CA LEU A 358 2.61 -7.11 14.54
C LEU A 358 2.76 -5.87 13.67
N GLY A 359 2.98 -6.06 12.38
CA GLY A 359 3.11 -4.97 11.43
C GLY A 359 3.48 -5.48 10.04
N HIS A 360 3.18 -4.69 9.04
CA HIS A 360 3.47 -4.96 7.63
C HIS A 360 3.96 -3.70 6.93
N SER A 361 4.80 -3.89 5.91
CA SER A 361 5.17 -2.76 5.06
C SER A 361 3.98 -2.27 4.26
N VAL A 362 3.97 -0.98 4.00
CA VAL A 362 2.99 -0.31 3.16
C VAL A 362 3.69 0.43 2.02
N GLY A 363 2.99 0.65 0.93
CA GLY A 363 3.54 1.37 -0.22
C GLY A 363 2.42 1.75 -1.19
N LEU A 364 2.49 1.28 -2.43
CA LEU A 364 1.39 1.34 -3.39
C LEU A 364 0.35 0.24 -3.15
N GLU A 365 0.71 -0.75 -2.35
CA GLU A 365 -0.16 -1.82 -1.85
C GLU A 365 -0.15 -1.80 -0.33
N LEU A 366 -1.25 -2.22 0.28
CA LEU A 366 -1.42 -2.18 1.74
C LEU A 366 -0.52 -3.19 2.45
N ASP A 367 -0.36 -4.39 1.88
CA ASP A 367 0.33 -5.53 2.47
C ASP A 367 1.66 -5.84 1.77
N GLU A 368 2.56 -4.85 1.69
CA GLU A 368 3.90 -5.03 1.15
C GLU A 368 4.82 -5.80 2.11
N THR A 369 5.98 -6.19 1.62
CA THR A 369 7.06 -6.80 2.43
C THR A 369 8.12 -5.74 2.77
N PRO A 370 8.89 -5.93 3.86
CA PRO A 370 8.86 -7.01 4.88
C PRO A 370 7.66 -6.93 5.83
N VAL A 371 7.49 -7.99 6.66
CA VAL A 371 6.43 -8.11 7.66
C VAL A 371 7.07 -8.40 9.02
N VAL A 372 6.58 -7.78 10.09
CA VAL A 372 6.99 -8.06 11.47
C VAL A 372 6.29 -9.34 11.94
N ALA A 373 6.90 -10.48 11.64
CA ALA A 373 6.36 -11.82 11.90
C ALA A 373 7.47 -12.82 12.21
N ASP A 374 7.12 -13.96 12.83
CA ASP A 374 8.05 -15.05 13.07
C ASP A 374 8.68 -15.53 11.77
N ARG A 375 9.97 -15.84 11.78
CA ARG A 375 10.77 -16.33 10.64
C ARG A 375 10.91 -15.35 9.47
N PHE A 376 10.56 -14.09 9.65
CA PHE A 376 10.83 -13.07 8.64
C PHE A 376 12.22 -12.46 8.90
N ASP A 377 13.28 -13.25 8.62
CA ASP A 377 14.68 -12.96 8.92
C ASP A 377 15.26 -11.95 7.91
N ARG A 378 14.66 -10.77 7.85
CA ARG A 378 15.06 -9.65 6.99
C ARG A 378 14.92 -8.34 7.74
N GLU A 379 15.83 -7.41 7.46
CA GLU A 379 15.73 -6.03 7.94
C GLU A 379 14.65 -5.26 7.18
N LEU A 380 14.03 -4.28 7.85
CA LEU A 380 13.39 -3.18 7.15
C LEU A 380 14.50 -2.27 6.61
N PRO A 381 14.62 -2.06 5.29
CA PRO A 381 15.69 -1.21 4.75
C PRO A 381 15.52 0.26 5.17
N VAL A 382 16.60 1.04 5.19
CA VAL A 382 16.51 2.50 5.30
C VAL A 382 15.69 3.02 4.11
N GLY A 383 14.68 3.85 4.38
CA GLY A 383 13.64 4.23 3.41
C GLY A 383 12.46 3.26 3.33
N GLY A 384 12.53 2.12 4.03
CA GLY A 384 11.38 1.21 4.14
C GLY A 384 10.30 1.79 5.05
N THR A 385 9.04 1.49 4.76
CA THR A 385 7.87 1.91 5.56
C THR A 385 7.20 0.72 6.21
N MET A 386 6.66 0.89 7.41
CA MET A 386 6.05 -0.16 8.21
C MET A 386 4.87 0.40 9.01
N ALA A 387 3.69 -0.16 8.85
CA ALA A 387 2.58 -0.03 9.80
C ALA A 387 2.83 -0.98 10.97
N ILE A 388 2.75 -0.49 12.21
CA ILE A 388 3.00 -1.28 13.42
C ILE A 388 1.77 -1.16 14.30
N GLU A 389 1.09 -2.30 14.54
CA GLU A 389 -0.33 -2.34 14.89
C GLU A 389 -0.71 -3.30 16.04
N PRO A 390 -0.02 -3.34 17.18
CA PRO A 390 -0.43 -4.25 18.26
C PRO A 390 -1.84 -3.93 18.75
N LYS A 391 -2.67 -4.96 18.77
CA LYS A 391 -4.08 -4.91 19.17
C LYS A 391 -4.39 -6.12 20.06
N VAL A 392 -5.24 -5.97 21.05
CA VAL A 392 -5.78 -7.08 21.87
C VAL A 392 -7.28 -7.15 21.75
N LEU A 393 -7.82 -8.37 21.67
CA LEU A 393 -9.25 -8.62 21.49
C LEU A 393 -9.83 -9.39 22.68
N TYR A 394 -10.99 -8.92 23.11
CA TYR A 394 -11.79 -9.53 24.15
C TYR A 394 -13.26 -9.57 23.72
N ASP A 395 -14.10 -10.35 24.38
CA ASP A 395 -15.54 -10.38 24.10
C ASP A 395 -16.21 -9.00 24.16
N THR A 396 -15.60 -8.05 24.86
CA THR A 396 -16.08 -6.67 25.02
C THR A 396 -15.67 -5.75 23.88
N GLY A 397 -14.72 -6.15 23.06
CA GLY A 397 -14.23 -5.35 21.94
C GLY A 397 -12.72 -5.48 21.70
N ALA A 398 -12.20 -4.70 20.77
CA ALA A 398 -10.78 -4.60 20.45
C ALA A 398 -10.19 -3.31 21.04
N ILE A 399 -8.93 -3.40 21.48
CA ILE A 399 -8.16 -2.27 21.99
C ILE A 399 -6.77 -2.32 21.36
N GLY A 400 -6.30 -1.21 20.84
CA GLY A 400 -4.97 -1.16 20.23
C GLY A 400 -4.63 0.20 19.64
N THR A 401 -3.49 0.24 19.02
CA THR A 401 -2.96 1.45 18.36
C THR A 401 -2.13 1.06 17.15
N GLU A 402 -2.03 1.95 16.20
CA GLU A 402 -1.23 1.76 15.00
C GLU A 402 -0.72 3.09 14.47
N ASP A 403 0.49 3.09 13.98
CA ASP A 403 1.05 4.17 13.17
C ASP A 403 1.92 3.59 12.04
N THR A 404 1.96 4.30 10.92
CA THR A 404 2.92 4.06 9.85
C THR A 404 4.23 4.79 10.13
N PHE A 405 5.33 4.08 10.03
CA PHE A 405 6.68 4.59 10.25
C PHE A 405 7.54 4.41 9.01
N ALA A 406 8.55 5.28 8.85
CA ALA A 406 9.64 5.09 7.90
C ALA A 406 10.95 4.85 8.66
N ARG A 407 11.76 3.87 8.22
CA ARG A 407 13.12 3.72 8.73
C ARG A 407 14.04 4.78 8.12
N THR A 408 14.73 5.51 8.96
CA THR A 408 15.77 6.50 8.60
C THR A 408 17.15 6.01 9.03
N SER A 409 18.22 6.77 8.73
CA SER A 409 19.54 6.50 9.26
C SER A 409 19.61 6.63 10.78
N ASP A 410 18.72 7.41 11.38
CA ASP A 410 18.77 7.80 12.81
C ASP A 410 17.70 7.08 13.65
N GLY A 411 16.93 6.16 13.04
CA GLY A 411 15.87 5.39 13.71
C GLY A 411 14.59 5.34 12.87
N MET A 412 13.43 5.44 13.54
CA MET A 412 12.11 5.41 12.89
C MET A 412 11.44 6.78 12.96
N GLU A 413 10.95 7.28 11.85
CA GLU A 413 10.12 8.48 11.73
C GLU A 413 8.64 8.06 11.65
N CYS A 414 7.77 8.61 12.51
CA CYS A 414 6.33 8.40 12.39
C CYS A 414 5.76 9.29 11.27
N LEU A 415 5.09 8.66 10.29
CA LEU A 415 4.51 9.33 9.12
C LEU A 415 3.02 9.67 9.31
N THR A 416 2.37 9.14 10.34
CA THR A 416 0.96 9.38 10.68
C THR A 416 0.84 10.37 11.84
N MET A 417 -0.04 10.12 12.80
CA MET A 417 -0.34 11.12 13.83
C MET A 417 0.70 11.19 14.96
N GLY A 418 1.31 10.05 15.29
CA GLY A 418 2.29 9.94 16.36
C GLY A 418 1.76 10.56 17.67
N ALA A 419 2.64 11.29 18.36
CA ALA A 419 2.32 11.95 19.63
C ALA A 419 1.40 13.21 19.50
N LYS A 420 1.08 13.66 18.28
CA LYS A 420 0.20 14.80 18.06
C LYS A 420 -1.28 14.49 18.31
N TRP A 421 -1.61 13.20 18.26
CA TRP A 421 -2.95 12.73 18.59
C TRP A 421 -2.83 11.68 19.70
N GLY A 422 -3.58 11.85 20.79
CA GLY A 422 -3.60 10.87 21.88
C GLY A 422 -4.03 9.48 21.43
N LEU A 423 -3.79 8.49 22.26
CA LEU A 423 -4.21 7.11 22.00
C LEU A 423 -5.74 6.96 22.03
N LEU A 424 -6.41 7.76 22.85
CA LEU A 424 -7.85 7.77 23.07
C LEU A 424 -8.43 9.16 22.78
N THR A 425 -9.58 9.19 22.12
CA THR A 425 -10.45 10.35 21.99
C THR A 425 -11.79 10.07 22.67
N GLU A 426 -12.23 10.96 23.54
CA GLU A 426 -13.48 10.84 24.28
C GLU A 426 -14.58 11.72 23.68
N TRP A 427 -15.77 11.16 23.55
CA TRP A 427 -17.01 11.91 23.29
C TRP A 427 -17.77 12.13 24.60
N ASP A 428 -18.63 13.14 24.62
CA ASP A 428 -19.58 13.30 25.73
C ASP A 428 -20.48 12.06 25.85
N ALA A 429 -20.76 11.61 27.10
CA ALA A 429 -21.53 10.41 27.40
C ALA A 429 -23.07 10.61 27.26
#